data_a182e8dd6334ff63bdf1a9f709c0da46
#
_entry.id   a182e8dd6334ff63bdf1a9f709c0da46
#
_cell.length_a   1.000
_cell.length_b   1.000
_cell.length_c   1.000
_cell.angle_alpha   90.00
_cell.angle_beta   90.00
_cell.angle_gamma   90.00
#
_symmetry.space_group_name_H-M   'P 1'
#
loop_
_entity.id
_entity.type
_entity.pdbx_description
1 polymer ?
#
loop_
_entity_poly.entity_id
_entity_poly.type
_entity_poly.pdbx_seq_one_letter_code
_entity_poly.pdbx_strand_id
1 'polypeptide(L)'
;MKKMLITIAIALLLIGVAAGVAYAATGVADPAVLRDLAKVRQATAKYHDVNAALADGFVPTPNCVASPDGGMGIHYVNPPRLMDSEVNILEPEILLYVESGNGLKLLGVEYWFSIGPPDTPIPNPAPPAPIIFGMPLEGPMPAHEPGQPPHYDLHAWVWKANPSGIFAPFNPNVSCEH
;
A
#
# COMPACT_ATOMS: atom_id res chain seq x y z
N MET A 1 -21.08 -34.27 64.77
CA MET A 1 -20.84 -32.91 64.27
C MET A 1 -19.86 -33.00 63.09
N LYS A 2 -20.37 -32.98 61.83
CA LYS A 2 -19.55 -33.07 60.62
C LYS A 2 -19.16 -31.65 60.21
N LYS A 3 -17.88 -31.37 60.21
CA LYS A 3 -17.33 -30.08 59.66
C LYS A 3 -17.28 -30.18 58.14
N MET A 4 -18.05 -29.31 57.47
CA MET A 4 -18.09 -29.17 56.03
C MET A 4 -16.98 -28.19 55.63
N LEU A 5 -15.94 -28.68 54.95
CA LEU A 5 -14.87 -27.88 54.36
C LEU A 5 -15.39 -27.35 53.01
N ILE A 6 -15.57 -26.04 52.92
CA ILE A 6 -15.89 -25.35 51.66
C ILE A 6 -14.56 -25.02 50.95
N THR A 7 -14.29 -25.73 49.87
CA THR A 7 -13.16 -25.47 49.01
C THR A 7 -13.58 -24.40 48.02
N ILE A 8 -13.06 -23.18 48.18
CA ILE A 8 -13.25 -22.09 47.20
C ILE A 8 -12.23 -22.28 46.08
N ALA A 9 -12.68 -22.69 44.90
CA ALA A 9 -11.87 -22.74 43.72
C ALA A 9 -11.83 -21.31 43.10
N ILE A 10 -10.69 -20.66 43.23
CA ILE A 10 -10.44 -19.39 42.53
C ILE A 10 -10.06 -19.72 41.09
N ALA A 11 -11.01 -19.53 40.18
CA ALA A 11 -10.74 -19.59 38.74
C ALA A 11 -10.03 -18.29 38.33
N LEU A 12 -8.72 -18.36 38.12
CA LEU A 12 -7.94 -17.31 37.49
C LEU A 12 -8.31 -17.26 36.00
N LEU A 13 -9.14 -16.29 35.64
CA LEU A 13 -9.45 -15.98 34.25
C LEU A 13 -8.23 -15.25 33.66
N LEU A 14 -7.37 -15.96 32.94
CA LEU A 14 -6.32 -15.38 32.14
C LEU A 14 -6.98 -14.73 30.92
N ILE A 15 -7.25 -13.43 31.02
CA ILE A 15 -7.60 -12.61 29.85
C ILE A 15 -6.30 -12.41 29.05
N GLY A 16 -6.05 -13.32 28.13
CA GLY A 16 -5.05 -13.13 27.08
C GLY A 16 -5.50 -11.99 26.18
N VAL A 17 -4.88 -10.83 26.34
CA VAL A 17 -4.98 -9.76 25.36
C VAL A 17 -4.22 -10.22 24.13
N ALA A 18 -4.90 -10.92 23.23
CA ALA A 18 -4.45 -11.08 21.86
C ALA A 18 -4.63 -9.71 21.21
N ALA A 19 -3.57 -8.89 21.22
CA ALA A 19 -3.43 -7.76 20.32
C ALA A 19 -3.24 -8.35 18.90
N GLY A 20 -4.28 -8.96 18.38
CA GLY A 20 -4.37 -9.39 17.00
C GLY A 20 -4.55 -8.14 16.16
N VAL A 21 -3.59 -7.91 15.29
CA VAL A 21 -3.60 -6.83 14.30
C VAL A 21 -4.71 -7.12 13.28
N ALA A 22 -5.95 -6.78 13.63
CA ALA A 22 -7.09 -6.81 12.72
C ALA A 22 -7.17 -5.48 11.95
N TYR A 23 -6.15 -5.15 11.16
CA TYR A 23 -6.16 -3.99 10.26
C TYR A 23 -6.81 -4.27 8.90
N ALA A 24 -7.24 -5.50 8.62
CA ALA A 24 -7.63 -5.91 7.28
C ALA A 24 -9.12 -5.80 6.92
N ALA A 25 -10.00 -5.34 7.80
CA ALA A 25 -11.45 -5.42 7.47
C ALA A 25 -12.32 -4.24 7.89
N THR A 26 -11.80 -3.19 8.51
CA THR A 26 -12.61 -2.01 8.83
C THR A 26 -12.03 -0.81 8.11
N GLY A 27 -12.86 -0.19 7.26
CA GLY A 27 -12.52 1.06 6.60
C GLY A 27 -11.83 2.00 7.58
N VAL A 28 -10.78 2.67 7.12
CA VAL A 28 -9.91 3.56 7.86
C VAL A 28 -10.72 4.47 8.77
N ALA A 29 -10.80 4.13 10.05
CA ALA A 29 -11.53 4.90 11.05
C ALA A 29 -10.65 5.93 11.78
N ASP A 30 -9.30 5.83 11.65
CA ASP A 30 -8.39 6.77 12.30
C ASP A 30 -8.45 8.15 11.63
N PRO A 31 -8.85 9.21 12.38
CA PRO A 31 -8.90 10.57 11.84
C PRO A 31 -7.55 11.09 11.32
N ALA A 32 -6.41 10.59 11.83
CA ALA A 32 -5.09 10.96 11.34
C ALA A 32 -4.85 10.39 9.94
N VAL A 33 -5.16 9.13 9.73
CA VAL A 33 -5.05 8.47 8.42
C VAL A 33 -5.98 9.12 7.40
N LEU A 34 -7.22 9.44 7.78
CA LEU A 34 -8.17 10.14 6.90
C LEU A 34 -7.65 11.51 6.46
N ARG A 35 -7.03 12.27 7.38
CA ARG A 35 -6.42 13.56 7.05
C ARG A 35 -5.25 13.38 6.08
N ASP A 36 -4.41 12.37 6.28
CA ASP A 36 -3.27 12.12 5.41
C ASP A 36 -3.72 11.65 4.02
N LEU A 37 -4.70 10.78 3.92
CA LEU A 37 -5.32 10.41 2.63
C LEU A 37 -5.96 11.62 1.91
N ALA A 38 -6.53 12.57 2.66
CA ALA A 38 -7.04 13.81 2.06
C ALA A 38 -5.92 14.69 1.50
N LYS A 39 -4.77 14.77 2.19
CA LYS A 39 -3.57 15.47 1.68
C LYS A 39 -3.03 14.79 0.42
N VAL A 40 -2.97 13.45 0.39
CA VAL A 40 -2.57 12.69 -0.81
C VAL A 40 -3.49 13.04 -1.99
N ARG A 41 -4.82 13.04 -1.80
CA ARG A 41 -5.76 13.47 -2.84
C ARG A 41 -5.46 14.89 -3.32
N GLN A 42 -5.23 15.83 -2.41
CA GLN A 42 -4.91 17.21 -2.77
C GLN A 42 -3.62 17.31 -3.59
N ALA A 43 -2.56 16.62 -3.17
CA ALA A 43 -1.25 16.63 -3.84
C ALA A 43 -1.30 15.98 -5.23
N THR A 44 -2.13 14.94 -5.40
CA THR A 44 -2.20 14.13 -6.63
C THR A 44 -3.36 14.50 -7.56
N ALA A 45 -4.24 15.44 -7.17
CA ALA A 45 -5.40 15.85 -7.97
C ALA A 45 -5.02 16.32 -9.39
N LYS A 46 -3.88 16.99 -9.56
CA LYS A 46 -3.37 17.45 -10.86
C LYS A 46 -3.10 16.30 -11.84
N TYR A 47 -2.84 15.10 -11.34
CA TYR A 47 -2.52 13.93 -12.14
C TYR A 47 -3.75 13.22 -12.74
N HIS A 48 -4.97 13.75 -12.53
CA HIS A 48 -6.11 13.39 -13.38
C HIS A 48 -5.88 13.79 -14.84
N ASP A 49 -5.04 14.80 -15.08
CA ASP A 49 -4.41 15.05 -16.37
C ASP A 49 -3.07 14.30 -16.43
N VAL A 50 -3.02 13.24 -17.23
CA VAL A 50 -1.80 12.45 -17.38
C VAL A 50 -0.62 13.25 -17.91
N ASN A 51 -0.87 14.34 -18.67
CA ASN A 51 0.20 15.22 -19.16
C ASN A 51 0.89 15.93 -17.99
N ALA A 52 0.19 16.24 -16.90
CA ALA A 52 0.81 16.76 -15.69
C ALA A 52 1.73 15.73 -15.02
N ALA A 53 1.35 14.45 -15.02
CA ALA A 53 2.22 13.39 -14.52
C ALA A 53 3.49 13.24 -15.37
N LEU A 54 3.35 13.24 -16.70
CA LEU A 54 4.48 13.18 -17.63
C LEU A 54 5.41 14.40 -17.46
N ALA A 55 4.85 15.60 -17.30
CA ALA A 55 5.62 16.83 -17.08
C ALA A 55 6.40 16.80 -15.76
N ASP A 56 5.87 16.13 -14.74
CA ASP A 56 6.54 15.95 -13.42
C ASP A 56 7.50 14.74 -13.39
N GLY A 57 7.77 14.11 -14.55
CA GLY A 57 8.78 13.08 -14.71
C GLY A 57 8.29 11.66 -14.47
N PHE A 58 6.98 11.44 -14.36
CA PHE A 58 6.45 10.07 -14.34
C PHE A 58 6.51 9.47 -15.75
N VAL A 59 6.85 8.19 -15.82
CA VAL A 59 6.92 7.42 -17.08
C VAL A 59 6.07 6.16 -16.95
N PRO A 60 5.27 5.79 -17.97
CA PRO A 60 4.44 4.59 -17.90
C PRO A 60 5.29 3.32 -18.00
N THR A 61 4.90 2.29 -17.25
CA THR A 61 5.33 0.92 -17.52
C THR A 61 4.53 0.35 -18.73
N PRO A 62 5.11 -0.62 -19.47
CA PRO A 62 4.46 -1.12 -20.67
C PRO A 62 3.20 -1.95 -20.41
N ASN A 63 3.02 -2.46 -19.20
CA ASN A 63 2.00 -3.44 -18.90
C ASN A 63 1.00 -2.92 -17.85
N CYS A 64 -0.27 -3.27 -18.04
CA CYS A 64 -1.26 -3.21 -16.98
C CYS A 64 -1.08 -4.45 -16.09
N VAL A 65 -0.98 -4.27 -14.78
CA VAL A 65 -0.75 -5.33 -13.81
C VAL A 65 -2.08 -5.83 -13.25
N ALA A 66 -2.28 -7.15 -13.28
CA ALA A 66 -3.47 -7.81 -12.73
C ALA A 66 -3.14 -9.19 -12.15
N SER A 67 -4.02 -9.65 -11.27
CA SER A 67 -4.02 -10.98 -10.66
C SER A 67 -5.46 -11.50 -10.59
N PRO A 68 -5.68 -12.74 -10.11
CA PRO A 68 -7.03 -13.23 -9.82
C PRO A 68 -7.83 -12.37 -8.83
N ASP A 69 -7.15 -11.57 -7.99
CA ASP A 69 -7.75 -10.70 -6.98
C ASP A 69 -8.14 -9.31 -7.54
N GLY A 70 -7.86 -9.05 -8.83
CA GLY A 70 -8.16 -7.79 -9.50
C GLY A 70 -6.95 -7.14 -10.15
N GLY A 71 -7.06 -5.85 -10.53
CA GLY A 71 -5.96 -5.11 -11.17
C GLY A 71 -5.30 -4.11 -10.23
N MET A 72 -4.03 -3.81 -10.50
CA MET A 72 -3.33 -2.61 -10.03
C MET A 72 -3.45 -1.49 -11.06
N GLY A 73 -3.50 -1.84 -12.34
CA GLY A 73 -3.48 -0.90 -13.45
C GLY A 73 -2.10 -0.73 -14.08
N ILE A 74 -1.95 0.37 -14.82
CA ILE A 74 -0.69 0.78 -15.44
C ILE A 74 0.05 1.68 -14.43
N HIS A 75 1.29 1.30 -14.12
CA HIS A 75 2.13 2.08 -13.21
C HIS A 75 2.82 3.21 -13.99
N TYR A 76 2.67 4.42 -13.50
CA TYR A 76 3.43 5.59 -13.93
C TYR A 76 4.47 5.87 -12.87
N VAL A 77 5.71 5.53 -13.13
CA VAL A 77 6.82 5.56 -12.17
C VAL A 77 7.59 6.86 -12.28
N ASN A 78 7.96 7.46 -11.16
CA ASN A 78 8.91 8.57 -11.09
C ASN A 78 10.31 8.03 -10.74
N PRO A 79 11.22 7.82 -11.71
CA PRO A 79 12.48 7.12 -11.45
C PRO A 79 13.38 7.80 -10.40
N PRO A 80 13.52 9.13 -10.35
CA PRO A 80 14.26 9.78 -9.26
C PRO A 80 13.73 9.45 -7.87
N ARG A 81 12.40 9.51 -7.66
CA ARG A 81 11.78 9.21 -6.37
C ARG A 81 11.91 7.74 -6.00
N LEU A 82 11.71 6.84 -6.98
CA LEU A 82 11.83 5.40 -6.76
C LEU A 82 13.21 4.98 -6.24
N MET A 83 14.25 5.76 -6.56
CA MET A 83 15.64 5.45 -6.24
C MET A 83 16.19 6.22 -5.02
N ASP A 84 15.45 7.17 -4.44
CA ASP A 84 15.97 8.01 -3.35
C ASP A 84 15.88 7.36 -1.97
N SER A 85 15.16 6.24 -1.82
CA SER A 85 14.95 5.54 -0.54
C SER A 85 14.34 6.44 0.54
N GLU A 86 13.49 7.36 0.13
CA GLU A 86 12.66 8.20 0.98
C GLU A 86 11.18 7.87 0.73
N VAL A 87 10.30 8.13 1.69
CA VAL A 87 8.86 7.99 1.50
C VAL A 87 8.18 9.25 2.00
N ASN A 88 7.54 9.97 1.08
CA ASN A 88 6.77 11.17 1.37
C ASN A 88 5.33 10.98 0.87
N ILE A 89 4.34 11.03 1.77
CA ILE A 89 2.94 10.83 1.40
C ILE A 89 2.43 11.86 0.37
N LEU A 90 3.09 13.00 0.22
CA LEU A 90 2.71 14.04 -0.75
C LEU A 90 3.41 13.88 -2.12
N GLU A 91 4.41 13.02 -2.19
CA GLU A 91 5.26 12.82 -3.37
C GLU A 91 5.40 11.33 -3.70
N PRO A 92 4.28 10.63 -4.00
CA PRO A 92 4.33 9.19 -4.28
C PRO A 92 5.29 8.89 -5.42
N GLU A 93 5.92 7.73 -5.36
CA GLU A 93 6.86 7.22 -6.34
C GLU A 93 6.15 6.75 -7.60
N ILE A 94 4.91 6.27 -7.45
CA ILE A 94 4.13 5.65 -8.53
C ILE A 94 2.69 6.17 -8.51
N LEU A 95 2.13 6.42 -9.69
CA LEU A 95 0.72 6.69 -9.93
C LEU A 95 0.10 5.49 -10.65
N LEU A 96 -1.12 5.11 -10.26
CA LEU A 96 -1.84 3.99 -10.84
C LEU A 96 -2.93 4.49 -11.78
N TYR A 97 -2.90 4.04 -13.04
CA TYR A 97 -3.89 4.40 -14.04
C TYR A 97 -4.54 3.16 -14.66
N VAL A 98 -5.70 3.34 -15.25
CA VAL A 98 -6.34 2.36 -16.13
C VAL A 98 -6.82 3.05 -17.38
N GLU A 99 -6.82 2.34 -18.50
CA GLU A 99 -7.47 2.80 -19.71
C GLU A 99 -8.99 2.90 -19.52
N SER A 100 -9.57 3.90 -20.13
CA SER A 100 -11.01 4.17 -20.09
C SER A 100 -11.39 4.75 -21.45
N GLY A 101 -12.60 4.57 -21.91
CA GLY A 101 -13.04 5.00 -23.24
C GLY A 101 -12.69 6.45 -23.64
N ASN A 102 -12.36 7.31 -22.68
CA ASN A 102 -11.96 8.72 -22.88
C ASN A 102 -10.47 8.98 -22.52
N GLY A 103 -9.62 7.95 -22.44
CA GLY A 103 -8.22 8.06 -22.08
C GLY A 103 -7.87 7.36 -20.76
N LEU A 104 -6.87 7.88 -20.04
CA LEU A 104 -6.40 7.31 -18.79
C LEU A 104 -7.16 7.86 -17.59
N LYS A 105 -7.50 7.01 -16.64
CA LYS A 105 -8.13 7.37 -15.38
C LYS A 105 -7.22 7.06 -14.22
N LEU A 106 -6.92 8.07 -13.40
CA LEU A 106 -6.15 7.90 -12.16
C LEU A 106 -6.99 7.10 -11.14
N LEU A 107 -6.37 6.09 -10.55
CA LEU A 107 -6.98 5.17 -9.60
C LEU A 107 -6.48 5.41 -8.16
N GLY A 108 -5.19 5.60 -8.02
CA GLY A 108 -4.50 5.71 -6.75
C GLY A 108 -3.03 6.00 -6.92
N VAL A 109 -2.30 5.78 -5.84
CA VAL A 109 -0.85 5.92 -5.78
C VAL A 109 -0.25 4.67 -5.14
N GLU A 110 1.05 4.48 -5.37
CA GLU A 110 1.84 3.48 -4.69
C GLU A 110 3.11 4.16 -4.17
N TYR A 111 3.41 3.86 -2.92
CA TYR A 111 4.63 4.26 -2.24
C TYR A 111 5.64 3.14 -2.36
N TRP A 112 6.87 3.50 -2.65
CA TRP A 112 7.94 2.56 -2.90
C TRP A 112 9.19 2.95 -2.11
N PHE A 113 9.80 2.00 -1.42
CA PHE A 113 11.03 2.21 -0.68
C PHE A 113 12.08 1.20 -1.11
N SER A 114 13.06 1.66 -1.90
CA SER A 114 14.17 0.84 -2.38
C SER A 114 15.13 0.48 -1.25
N ILE A 115 15.52 -0.81 -1.17
CA ILE A 115 16.42 -1.33 -0.12
C ILE A 115 17.73 -1.91 -0.66
N GLY A 116 18.04 -1.65 -1.91
CA GLY A 116 19.27 -2.07 -2.57
C GLY A 116 19.36 -1.56 -3.99
N PRO A 117 20.49 -1.78 -4.68
CA PRO A 117 20.58 -1.48 -6.09
C PRO A 117 19.64 -2.34 -6.96
N PRO A 118 19.33 -1.89 -8.20
CA PRO A 118 18.61 -2.73 -9.15
C PRO A 118 19.22 -4.09 -9.35
N ASP A 119 18.37 -5.09 -9.60
CA ASP A 119 18.76 -6.48 -9.89
C ASP A 119 19.62 -7.16 -8.80
N THR A 120 19.57 -6.66 -7.56
CA THR A 120 20.22 -7.29 -6.42
C THR A 120 19.26 -8.08 -5.56
N PRO A 121 19.70 -9.08 -4.80
CA PRO A 121 18.86 -9.77 -3.85
C PRO A 121 18.48 -8.84 -2.67
N ILE A 122 17.42 -9.21 -1.97
CA ILE A 122 17.03 -8.57 -0.70
C ILE A 122 18.26 -8.64 0.25
N PRO A 123 18.69 -7.52 0.85
CA PRO A 123 19.77 -7.51 1.82
C PRO A 123 19.41 -8.35 3.06
N ASN A 124 20.43 -8.97 3.66
CA ASN A 124 20.23 -9.76 4.88
C ASN A 124 21.23 -9.30 5.99
N PRO A 125 20.75 -8.68 7.08
CA PRO A 125 19.33 -8.37 7.34
C PRO A 125 18.78 -7.27 6.43
N ALA A 126 17.49 -7.35 6.12
CA ALA A 126 16.78 -6.25 5.46
C ALA A 126 16.61 -5.07 6.43
N PRO A 127 16.63 -3.81 5.97
CA PRO A 127 16.28 -2.67 6.80
C PRO A 127 14.80 -2.75 7.23
N PRO A 128 14.41 -2.10 8.35
CA PRO A 128 13.01 -2.08 8.76
C PRO A 128 12.15 -1.34 7.72
N ALA A 129 10.91 -1.82 7.52
CA ALA A 129 9.94 -1.17 6.65
C ALA A 129 9.61 0.25 7.15
N PRO A 130 9.56 1.26 6.28
CA PRO A 130 9.02 2.57 6.63
C PRO A 130 7.57 2.48 7.08
N ILE A 131 7.14 3.44 7.91
CA ILE A 131 5.77 3.51 8.42
C ILE A 131 5.09 4.75 7.84
N ILE A 132 4.00 4.57 7.10
CA ILE A 132 3.11 5.64 6.65
C ILE A 132 1.65 5.25 6.94
N PHE A 133 0.76 6.21 7.10
CA PHE A 133 -0.63 5.97 7.47
C PHE A 133 -0.80 5.09 8.72
N GLY A 134 0.19 5.09 9.63
CA GLY A 134 0.19 4.29 10.85
C GLY A 134 0.47 2.79 10.65
N MET A 135 0.90 2.38 9.47
CA MET A 135 1.22 0.99 9.13
C MET A 135 2.56 0.88 8.37
N PRO A 136 3.29 -0.22 8.54
CA PRO A 136 4.50 -0.45 7.75
C PRO A 136 4.15 -0.71 6.27
N LEU A 137 5.06 -0.34 5.36
CA LEU A 137 5.01 -0.80 3.98
C LEU A 137 5.12 -2.33 3.93
N GLU A 138 4.51 -2.94 2.92
CA GLU A 138 4.55 -4.39 2.69
C GLU A 138 5.91 -4.83 2.12
N GLY A 139 6.37 -5.99 2.52
CA GLY A 139 7.66 -6.54 2.06
C GLY A 139 8.56 -7.04 3.19
N PRO A 140 9.89 -7.19 2.99
CA PRO A 140 10.62 -6.82 1.77
C PRO A 140 10.31 -7.74 0.59
N MET A 141 10.25 -7.17 -0.62
CA MET A 141 9.99 -7.88 -1.87
C MET A 141 11.22 -7.86 -2.80
N PRO A 142 11.46 -8.93 -3.57
CA PRO A 142 12.45 -8.89 -4.64
C PRO A 142 11.98 -8.00 -5.78
N ALA A 143 12.87 -7.67 -6.71
CA ALA A 143 12.51 -7.06 -7.98
C ALA A 143 11.43 -7.89 -8.69
N HIS A 144 10.38 -7.24 -9.20
CA HIS A 144 9.32 -7.88 -9.99
C HIS A 144 9.67 -7.91 -11.48
N GLU A 145 10.49 -6.96 -11.93
CA GLU A 145 10.93 -6.79 -13.31
C GLU A 145 12.43 -6.51 -13.35
N PRO A 146 13.13 -6.85 -14.44
CA PRO A 146 14.54 -6.50 -14.62
C PRO A 146 14.76 -4.99 -14.49
N GLY A 147 15.81 -4.60 -13.78
CA GLY A 147 16.15 -3.21 -13.53
C GLY A 147 15.44 -2.58 -12.32
N GLN A 148 14.60 -3.33 -11.62
CA GLN A 148 14.01 -2.88 -10.35
C GLN A 148 14.88 -3.24 -9.15
N PRO A 149 14.92 -2.41 -8.09
CA PRO A 149 15.54 -2.76 -6.83
C PRO A 149 14.64 -3.66 -5.97
N PRO A 150 15.20 -4.41 -5.00
CA PRO A 150 14.42 -4.97 -3.90
C PRO A 150 13.83 -3.82 -3.06
N HIS A 151 12.60 -4.01 -2.54
CA HIS A 151 11.83 -2.89 -2.01
C HIS A 151 10.81 -3.29 -0.95
N TYR A 152 10.22 -2.28 -0.34
CA TYR A 152 8.91 -2.29 0.31
C TYR A 152 7.97 -1.41 -0.49
N ASP A 153 6.66 -1.72 -0.52
CA ASP A 153 5.66 -0.88 -1.16
C ASP A 153 4.37 -0.74 -0.33
N LEU A 154 3.50 0.18 -0.72
CA LEU A 154 2.16 0.30 -0.18
C LEU A 154 1.26 1.03 -1.19
N HIS A 155 0.18 0.38 -1.59
CA HIS A 155 -0.86 0.98 -2.42
C HIS A 155 -1.78 1.89 -1.59
N ALA A 156 -2.29 2.96 -2.21
CA ALA A 156 -3.33 3.80 -1.63
C ALA A 156 -4.37 4.19 -2.69
N TRP A 157 -5.54 3.55 -2.64
CA TRP A 157 -6.64 3.71 -3.60
C TRP A 157 -7.45 4.98 -3.33
N VAL A 158 -6.81 6.14 -3.48
CA VAL A 158 -7.40 7.43 -3.12
C VAL A 158 -8.43 7.95 -4.12
N TRP A 159 -8.46 7.43 -5.37
CA TRP A 159 -9.32 7.88 -6.45
C TRP A 159 -10.31 6.82 -6.95
N LYS A 160 -10.06 5.55 -6.68
CA LYS A 160 -10.94 4.44 -7.00
C LYS A 160 -11.20 3.63 -5.73
N ALA A 161 -12.46 3.52 -5.33
CA ALA A 161 -12.81 2.69 -4.18
C ALA A 161 -12.36 1.24 -4.41
N ASN A 162 -11.68 0.67 -3.42
CA ASN A 162 -11.25 -0.72 -3.40
C ASN A 162 -12.04 -1.49 -2.33
N PRO A 163 -12.90 -2.45 -2.68
CA PRO A 163 -13.66 -3.22 -1.70
C PRO A 163 -12.79 -4.15 -0.85
N SER A 164 -11.57 -4.51 -1.32
CA SER A 164 -10.59 -5.28 -0.55
C SER A 164 -9.86 -4.45 0.51
N GLY A 165 -10.01 -3.12 0.49
CA GLY A 165 -9.38 -2.17 1.40
C GLY A 165 -8.62 -1.07 0.68
N ILE A 166 -8.53 0.10 1.33
CA ILE A 166 -7.88 1.28 0.72
C ILE A 166 -6.37 1.09 0.48
N PHE A 167 -5.76 0.16 1.21
CA PHE A 167 -4.33 -0.16 1.09
C PHE A 167 -4.07 -1.56 0.50
N ALA A 168 -5.10 -2.30 0.08
CA ALA A 168 -4.89 -3.60 -0.53
C ALA A 168 -4.19 -3.48 -1.89
N PRO A 169 -3.26 -4.38 -2.24
CA PRO A 169 -2.46 -4.28 -3.47
C PRO A 169 -3.32 -4.36 -4.74
N PHE A 170 -4.31 -5.25 -4.79
CA PHE A 170 -5.20 -5.43 -5.94
C PHE A 170 -6.60 -4.90 -5.68
N ASN A 171 -7.24 -4.40 -6.72
CA ASN A 171 -8.61 -3.89 -6.67
C ASN A 171 -9.50 -4.71 -7.62
N PRO A 172 -10.50 -5.47 -7.12
CA PRO A 172 -11.38 -6.28 -7.96
C PRO A 172 -12.26 -5.46 -8.92
N ASN A 173 -12.35 -4.14 -8.71
CA ASN A 173 -13.06 -3.22 -9.61
C ASN A 173 -12.15 -2.60 -10.69
N VAL A 174 -10.93 -3.11 -10.84
CA VAL A 174 -9.96 -2.71 -11.87
C VAL A 174 -9.68 -3.92 -12.76
N SER A 175 -9.84 -3.76 -14.07
CA SER A 175 -9.52 -4.78 -15.10
C SER A 175 -8.48 -4.23 -16.05
N CYS A 176 -7.57 -5.09 -16.48
CA CYS A 176 -6.64 -4.86 -17.58
C CYS A 176 -7.16 -5.41 -18.93
N GLU A 177 -8.34 -6.03 -18.93
CA GLU A 177 -8.99 -6.51 -20.14
C GLU A 177 -9.81 -5.38 -20.76
N HIS A 178 -9.62 -5.13 -22.04
CA HIS A 178 -10.34 -4.14 -22.85
C HIS A 178 -11.00 -4.81 -24.06
#